data_cd6ea0b7f37e780a5e15f8caf2b8ec90
#
_entry.id   cd6ea0b7f37e780a5e15f8caf2b8ec90
#
_cell.length_a   1.000
_cell.length_b   1.000
_cell.length_c   1.000
_cell.angle_alpha   90.00
_cell.angle_beta   90.00
_cell.angle_gamma   90.00
#
_symmetry.space_group_name_H-M   'P 1'
#
loop_
_entity.id
_entity.type
_entity.pdbx_description
1 polymer ?
#
loop_
_entity_poly.entity_id
_entity_poly.type
_entity_poly.pdbx_seq_one_letter_code
_entity_poly.pdbx_strand_id
1 'polypeptide(L)'
;RLEKVLGTPAHIYYKHEGASPAGSHKLNTAIPQAFFNKIAGTKALTTETGAGQWGSALAMACNFFDLDLEVYMVKVSYNQKPYRRIMMQTFGAQVFASPTERTHYGRAVLAETPDSPGSLGIAISEAVEIAASSGGAKKYSLGSVLNHVLTHQSVIGEEALKQMDMAGEYPDVVLGCVGGGSNFAGIAYPFLRENLRNGQRTRLVAVEPTATPSLTKGVYTYDYGDTAKMAPVVKMHTLGHDFVPPPIHAGGLRYHGMAPSISAFVDAGYMEAIAVKQLATFEAGVMFARAEGIIPAPESAHVIHAAINEALDAKEKDEKRVILFNLSGHGHFDMAAYQTYLSGGLQDLEYSEAAIAESLAHLPQVGISA
;
A
#
# COMPACT_ATOMS: atom_id res chain seq x y z
N ARG A 1 14.03 17.55 12.97
CA ARG A 1 13.19 18.28 13.95
C ARG A 1 12.44 17.31 14.87
N LEU A 2 11.94 16.20 14.33
CA LEU A 2 11.26 15.16 15.12
C LEU A 2 12.17 14.61 16.23
N GLU A 3 13.44 14.35 15.95
CA GLU A 3 14.46 13.93 16.93
C GLU A 3 14.50 14.86 18.15
N LYS A 4 14.51 16.18 17.89
CA LYS A 4 14.49 17.19 18.95
C LYS A 4 13.20 17.16 19.78
N VAL A 5 12.06 16.94 19.16
CA VAL A 5 10.76 16.82 19.85
C VAL A 5 10.75 15.60 20.75
N LEU A 6 11.32 14.47 20.30
CA LEU A 6 11.41 13.23 21.06
C LEU A 6 12.53 13.26 22.12
N GLY A 7 13.51 14.15 21.96
CA GLY A 7 14.70 14.21 22.83
C GLY A 7 15.49 12.91 22.80
N THR A 8 15.67 12.34 21.61
CA THR A 8 16.34 11.06 21.35
C THR A 8 17.74 11.27 20.80
N PRO A 9 18.70 10.37 21.07
CA PRO A 9 20.00 10.35 20.39
C PRO A 9 19.93 9.70 18.99
N ALA A 10 18.78 9.13 18.60
CA ALA A 10 18.60 8.55 17.29
C ALA A 10 18.58 9.63 16.19
N HIS A 11 19.08 9.26 15.01
CA HIS A 11 18.96 10.05 13.79
C HIS A 11 17.83 9.50 12.93
N ILE A 12 16.87 10.36 12.55
CA ILE A 12 15.66 9.97 11.82
C ILE A 12 15.67 10.58 10.42
N TYR A 13 15.73 9.72 9.42
CA TYR A 13 15.65 10.07 8.01
C TYR A 13 14.35 9.56 7.38
N TYR A 14 13.85 10.31 6.40
CA TYR A 14 12.72 9.84 5.60
C TYR A 14 12.93 10.12 4.12
N LYS A 15 12.61 9.13 3.29
CA LYS A 15 12.54 9.29 1.84
C LYS A 15 11.18 9.87 1.47
N HIS A 16 11.18 11.10 0.94
CA HIS A 16 9.94 11.87 0.76
C HIS A 16 9.29 11.62 -0.61
N GLU A 17 8.57 10.53 -0.75
CA GLU A 17 7.83 10.17 -1.97
C GLU A 17 6.50 10.93 -2.12
N GLY A 18 5.98 11.51 -1.05
CA GLY A 18 4.78 12.36 -1.07
C GLY A 18 4.94 13.67 -1.84
N ALA A 19 6.17 14.08 -2.15
CA ALA A 19 6.48 15.25 -2.96
C ALA A 19 6.24 15.05 -4.46
N SER A 20 5.99 13.82 -4.93
CA SER A 20 5.67 13.57 -6.34
C SER A 20 4.37 14.28 -6.77
N PRO A 21 4.21 14.65 -8.06
CA PRO A 21 2.99 15.32 -8.52
C PRO A 21 1.70 14.54 -8.29
N ALA A 22 1.77 13.21 -8.24
CA ALA A 22 0.63 12.36 -7.87
C ALA A 22 0.43 12.23 -6.35
N GLY A 23 1.34 12.79 -5.55
CA GLY A 23 1.27 12.83 -4.11
C GLY A 23 1.66 11.53 -3.40
N SER A 24 2.29 10.57 -4.10
CA SER A 24 2.76 9.30 -3.52
C SER A 24 3.83 8.62 -4.37
N HIS A 25 4.48 7.59 -3.80
CA HIS A 25 5.46 6.72 -4.47
C HIS A 25 4.94 6.00 -5.72
N LYS A 26 3.62 5.91 -5.90
CA LYS A 26 3.02 5.06 -6.95
C LYS A 26 3.34 5.52 -8.37
N LEU A 27 3.74 6.78 -8.55
CA LEU A 27 4.14 7.31 -9.85
C LEU A 27 5.37 6.58 -10.42
N ASN A 28 6.27 6.06 -9.56
CA ASN A 28 7.46 5.30 -9.96
C ASN A 28 7.13 4.03 -10.75
N THR A 29 5.97 3.44 -10.54
CA THR A 29 5.50 2.29 -11.33
C THR A 29 4.46 2.69 -12.38
N ALA A 30 3.67 3.74 -12.15
CA ALA A 30 2.64 4.17 -13.10
C ALA A 30 3.24 4.63 -14.44
N ILE A 31 4.31 5.42 -14.40
CA ILE A 31 5.00 5.92 -15.59
C ILE A 31 5.53 4.75 -16.46
N PRO A 32 6.36 3.81 -15.96
CA PRO A 32 6.82 2.72 -16.82
C PRO A 32 5.68 1.80 -17.27
N GLN A 33 4.65 1.54 -16.45
CA GLN A 33 3.52 0.73 -16.90
C GLN A 33 2.76 1.39 -18.05
N ALA A 34 2.46 2.69 -17.97
CA ALA A 34 1.82 3.42 -19.06
C ALA A 34 2.72 3.47 -20.31
N PHE A 35 4.00 3.77 -20.14
CA PHE A 35 4.96 3.81 -21.23
C PHE A 35 5.05 2.46 -21.98
N PHE A 36 5.27 1.36 -21.28
CA PHE A 36 5.38 0.04 -21.91
C PHE A 36 4.07 -0.42 -22.56
N ASN A 37 2.92 -0.06 -22.00
CA ASN A 37 1.64 -0.31 -22.64
C ASN A 37 1.48 0.50 -23.92
N LYS A 38 1.88 1.78 -23.93
CA LYS A 38 1.84 2.63 -25.13
C LYS A 38 2.70 2.06 -26.26
N ILE A 39 3.96 1.71 -26.01
CA ILE A 39 4.82 1.14 -27.04
C ILE A 39 4.37 -0.25 -27.51
N ALA A 40 3.65 -1.01 -26.67
CA ALA A 40 3.00 -2.26 -27.06
C ALA A 40 1.69 -2.05 -27.86
N GLY A 41 1.34 -0.83 -28.20
CA GLY A 41 0.15 -0.49 -29.00
C GLY A 41 -1.17 -0.51 -28.24
N THR A 42 -1.15 -0.66 -26.91
CA THR A 42 -2.35 -0.58 -26.05
C THR A 42 -2.98 0.79 -26.16
N LYS A 43 -4.31 0.84 -26.19
CA LYS A 43 -5.09 2.11 -26.27
C LYS A 43 -5.74 2.49 -24.97
N ALA A 44 -6.12 1.51 -24.17
CA ALA A 44 -6.84 1.73 -22.91
C ALA A 44 -6.37 0.79 -21.81
N LEU A 45 -6.38 1.28 -20.58
CA LEU A 45 -6.11 0.49 -19.37
C LEU A 45 -7.36 0.45 -18.48
N THR A 46 -7.46 -0.63 -17.70
CA THR A 46 -8.37 -0.74 -16.56
C THR A 46 -7.56 -0.96 -15.30
N THR A 47 -8.04 -0.47 -14.19
CA THR A 47 -7.39 -0.68 -12.90
C THR A 47 -8.35 -0.54 -11.74
N GLU A 48 -7.97 -1.09 -10.59
CA GLU A 48 -8.60 -0.81 -9.30
C GLU A 48 -7.87 0.33 -8.58
N THR A 49 -8.51 0.85 -7.54
CA THR A 49 -7.81 1.69 -6.54
C THR A 49 -8.51 1.63 -5.18
N GLY A 50 -7.74 1.45 -4.10
CA GLY A 50 -8.25 1.49 -2.73
C GLY A 50 -8.56 2.92 -2.29
N ALA A 51 -7.55 3.63 -1.80
CA ALA A 51 -7.67 5.01 -1.32
C ALA A 51 -7.59 6.09 -2.41
N GLY A 52 -7.31 5.69 -3.66
CA GLY A 52 -7.20 6.59 -4.81
C GLY A 52 -5.77 6.98 -5.20
N GLN A 53 -4.74 6.65 -4.42
CA GLN A 53 -3.35 7.02 -4.76
C GLN A 53 -2.89 6.34 -6.04
N TRP A 54 -3.20 5.05 -6.21
CA TRP A 54 -2.83 4.33 -7.43
C TRP A 54 -3.58 4.86 -8.65
N GLY A 55 -4.91 4.99 -8.54
CA GLY A 55 -5.72 5.55 -9.62
C GLY A 55 -5.25 6.95 -10.05
N SER A 56 -4.88 7.83 -9.10
CA SER A 56 -4.36 9.17 -9.39
C SER A 56 -3.02 9.12 -10.13
N ALA A 57 -2.10 8.25 -9.69
CA ALA A 57 -0.79 8.10 -10.34
C ALA A 57 -0.92 7.52 -11.75
N LEU A 58 -1.77 6.50 -11.93
CA LEU A 58 -1.98 5.90 -13.24
C LEU A 58 -2.76 6.85 -14.19
N ALA A 59 -3.74 7.60 -13.69
CA ALA A 59 -4.46 8.59 -14.49
C ALA A 59 -3.50 9.66 -15.06
N MET A 60 -2.61 10.18 -14.22
CA MET A 60 -1.57 11.11 -14.64
C MET A 60 -0.62 10.48 -15.68
N ALA A 61 -0.16 9.25 -15.46
CA ALA A 61 0.72 8.56 -16.39
C ALA A 61 0.03 8.26 -17.73
N CYS A 62 -1.24 7.82 -17.70
CA CYS A 62 -2.03 7.57 -18.91
C CYS A 62 -2.22 8.86 -19.73
N ASN A 63 -2.47 9.98 -19.04
CA ASN A 63 -2.56 11.30 -19.72
C ASN A 63 -1.26 11.68 -20.43
N PHE A 64 -0.08 11.37 -19.87
CA PHE A 64 1.21 11.65 -20.51
C PHE A 64 1.46 10.82 -21.78
N PHE A 65 0.87 9.64 -21.87
CA PHE A 65 1.08 8.70 -22.98
C PHE A 65 -0.15 8.50 -23.85
N ASP A 66 -1.17 9.37 -23.77
CA ASP A 66 -2.43 9.30 -24.53
C ASP A 66 -3.07 7.89 -24.46
N LEU A 67 -3.28 7.41 -23.25
CA LEU A 67 -4.00 6.17 -22.96
C LEU A 67 -5.31 6.46 -22.26
N ASP A 68 -6.39 5.84 -22.70
CA ASP A 68 -7.65 5.86 -21.96
C ASP A 68 -7.53 5.07 -20.67
N LEU A 69 -8.25 5.49 -19.62
CA LEU A 69 -8.20 4.80 -18.30
C LEU A 69 -9.60 4.69 -17.68
N GLU A 70 -9.97 3.45 -17.28
CA GLU A 70 -11.10 3.16 -16.41
C GLU A 70 -10.60 2.71 -15.03
N VAL A 71 -11.10 3.37 -13.96
CA VAL A 71 -10.68 3.12 -12.58
C VAL A 71 -11.88 2.65 -11.75
N TYR A 72 -11.74 1.49 -11.13
CA TYR A 72 -12.69 0.92 -10.18
C TYR A 72 -12.22 1.25 -8.75
N MET A 73 -12.86 2.23 -8.12
CA MET A 73 -12.48 2.72 -6.80
C MET A 73 -13.35 2.10 -5.72
N VAL A 74 -12.74 1.55 -4.68
CA VAL A 74 -13.46 0.98 -3.52
C VAL A 74 -14.49 1.97 -2.99
N LYS A 75 -15.79 1.57 -2.93
CA LYS A 75 -16.95 2.44 -2.69
C LYS A 75 -16.82 3.29 -1.43
N VAL A 76 -16.34 2.72 -0.32
CA VAL A 76 -16.14 3.50 0.91
C VAL A 76 -15.11 4.63 0.70
N SER A 77 -14.02 4.36 -0.01
CA SER A 77 -13.01 5.40 -0.31
C SER A 77 -13.50 6.40 -1.37
N TYR A 78 -14.28 5.95 -2.35
CA TYR A 78 -14.92 6.82 -3.34
C TYR A 78 -15.78 7.91 -2.68
N ASN A 79 -16.48 7.56 -1.60
CA ASN A 79 -17.29 8.48 -0.82
C ASN A 79 -16.47 9.34 0.15
N GLN A 80 -15.49 8.75 0.85
CA GLN A 80 -14.66 9.43 1.84
C GLN A 80 -13.64 10.39 1.25
N LYS A 81 -13.19 10.15 0.00
CA LYS A 81 -12.07 10.88 -0.64
C LYS A 81 -12.46 11.46 -2.00
N PRO A 82 -13.45 12.38 -2.06
CA PRO A 82 -13.96 12.92 -3.31
C PRO A 82 -12.89 13.62 -4.16
N TYR A 83 -11.91 14.28 -3.53
CA TYR A 83 -10.85 14.98 -4.25
C TYR A 83 -9.89 14.05 -4.99
N ARG A 84 -9.71 12.79 -4.53
CA ARG A 84 -8.96 11.78 -5.29
C ARG A 84 -9.67 11.44 -6.60
N ARG A 85 -11.00 11.26 -6.55
CA ARG A 85 -11.81 11.04 -7.75
C ARG A 85 -11.72 12.23 -8.72
N ILE A 86 -11.88 13.44 -8.21
CA ILE A 86 -11.79 14.66 -9.02
C ILE A 86 -10.42 14.76 -9.68
N MET A 87 -9.33 14.48 -8.97
CA MET A 87 -7.98 14.48 -9.53
C MET A 87 -7.84 13.49 -10.69
N MET A 88 -8.32 12.24 -10.53
CA MET A 88 -8.32 11.24 -11.60
C MET A 88 -9.10 11.71 -12.83
N GLN A 89 -10.30 12.26 -12.61
CA GLN A 89 -11.14 12.81 -13.68
C GLN A 89 -10.51 14.02 -14.37
N THR A 90 -9.79 14.87 -13.63
CA THR A 90 -9.04 16.01 -14.19
C THR A 90 -7.93 15.54 -15.14
N PHE A 91 -7.33 14.38 -14.88
CA PHE A 91 -6.39 13.74 -15.80
C PHE A 91 -7.06 12.89 -16.89
N GLY A 92 -8.39 12.95 -17.03
CA GLY A 92 -9.14 12.30 -18.11
C GLY A 92 -9.61 10.87 -17.81
N ALA A 93 -9.37 10.32 -16.61
CA ALA A 93 -9.82 8.98 -16.27
C ALA A 93 -11.33 8.92 -16.00
N GLN A 94 -11.97 7.80 -16.37
CA GLN A 94 -13.31 7.46 -15.93
C GLN A 94 -13.22 6.72 -14.59
N VAL A 95 -13.99 7.14 -13.59
CA VAL A 95 -13.89 6.59 -12.23
C VAL A 95 -15.25 6.08 -11.77
N PHE A 96 -15.30 4.82 -11.36
CA PHE A 96 -16.50 4.11 -10.92
C PHE A 96 -16.35 3.64 -9.47
N ALA A 97 -17.44 3.76 -8.69
CA ALA A 97 -17.50 3.16 -7.35
C ALA A 97 -17.64 1.64 -7.47
N SER A 98 -16.77 0.87 -6.82
CA SER A 98 -16.80 -0.59 -6.82
C SER A 98 -17.32 -1.13 -5.47
N PRO A 99 -18.32 -2.06 -5.48
CA PRO A 99 -18.94 -2.73 -6.62
C PRO A 99 -19.85 -1.84 -7.46
N THR A 100 -19.95 -2.13 -8.78
CA THR A 100 -20.74 -1.36 -9.75
C THR A 100 -21.65 -2.27 -10.59
N GLU A 101 -22.75 -1.76 -11.11
CA GLU A 101 -23.63 -2.47 -12.03
C GLU A 101 -23.04 -2.67 -13.44
N ARG A 102 -21.88 -2.09 -13.75
CA ARG A 102 -21.24 -2.14 -15.07
C ARG A 102 -20.65 -3.53 -15.39
N THR A 103 -20.23 -4.26 -14.37
CA THR A 103 -19.59 -5.57 -14.48
C THR A 103 -20.58 -6.68 -14.09
N HIS A 104 -20.34 -7.88 -14.59
CA HIS A 104 -21.14 -9.04 -14.17
C HIS A 104 -20.88 -9.34 -12.69
N TYR A 105 -19.62 -9.30 -12.27
CA TYR A 105 -19.24 -9.58 -10.90
C TYR A 105 -19.77 -8.51 -9.93
N GLY A 106 -19.68 -7.25 -10.28
CA GLY A 106 -20.22 -6.16 -9.44
C GLY A 106 -21.73 -6.27 -9.23
N ARG A 107 -22.50 -6.63 -10.27
CA ARG A 107 -23.94 -6.91 -10.14
C ARG A 107 -24.21 -8.10 -9.20
N ALA A 108 -23.42 -9.16 -9.27
CA ALA A 108 -23.57 -10.32 -8.38
C ALA A 108 -23.34 -9.91 -6.91
N VAL A 109 -22.29 -9.15 -6.62
CA VAL A 109 -21.99 -8.62 -5.27
C VAL A 109 -23.12 -7.73 -4.76
N LEU A 110 -23.64 -6.82 -5.61
CA LEU A 110 -24.73 -5.91 -5.22
C LEU A 110 -26.07 -6.64 -5.03
N ALA A 111 -26.30 -7.75 -5.74
CA ALA A 111 -27.50 -8.56 -5.54
C ALA A 111 -27.48 -9.30 -4.20
N GLU A 112 -26.30 -9.75 -3.76
CA GLU A 112 -26.12 -10.43 -2.46
C GLU A 112 -26.00 -9.42 -1.30
N THR A 113 -25.25 -8.33 -1.50
CA THR A 113 -24.98 -7.31 -0.48
C THR A 113 -25.15 -5.91 -1.08
N PRO A 114 -26.38 -5.36 -1.13
CA PRO A 114 -26.69 -4.07 -1.77
C PRO A 114 -25.89 -2.90 -1.20
N ASP A 115 -25.61 -2.93 0.11
CA ASP A 115 -24.87 -1.89 0.83
C ASP A 115 -23.38 -2.20 0.99
N SER A 116 -22.84 -3.12 0.21
CA SER A 116 -21.41 -3.47 0.25
C SER A 116 -20.53 -2.23 0.23
N PRO A 117 -19.59 -2.07 1.19
CA PRO A 117 -18.61 -0.97 1.19
C PRO A 117 -17.55 -1.13 0.10
N GLY A 118 -17.53 -2.29 -0.55
CA GLY A 118 -16.48 -2.71 -1.47
C GLY A 118 -15.20 -3.14 -0.78
N SER A 119 -14.38 -3.88 -1.51
CA SER A 119 -13.01 -4.23 -1.12
C SER A 119 -12.07 -4.07 -2.32
N LEU A 120 -10.76 -4.10 -2.05
CA LEU A 120 -9.79 -4.04 -3.13
C LEU A 120 -9.89 -5.29 -4.02
N GLY A 121 -10.14 -6.47 -3.44
CA GLY A 121 -10.36 -7.72 -4.18
C GLY A 121 -11.55 -7.65 -5.14
N ILE A 122 -12.68 -7.05 -4.72
CA ILE A 122 -13.86 -6.82 -5.57
C ILE A 122 -13.49 -5.86 -6.72
N ALA A 123 -12.81 -4.75 -6.43
CA ALA A 123 -12.43 -3.77 -7.44
C ALA A 123 -11.42 -4.33 -8.46
N ILE A 124 -10.50 -5.21 -8.02
CA ILE A 124 -9.60 -5.96 -8.91
C ILE A 124 -10.42 -6.85 -9.85
N SER A 125 -11.37 -7.63 -9.31
CA SER A 125 -12.21 -8.52 -10.10
C SER A 125 -12.97 -7.77 -11.20
N GLU A 126 -13.56 -6.61 -10.88
CA GLU A 126 -14.27 -5.78 -11.85
C GLU A 126 -13.34 -5.23 -12.95
N ALA A 127 -12.16 -4.72 -12.56
CA ALA A 127 -11.18 -4.19 -13.52
C ALA A 127 -10.63 -5.29 -14.45
N VAL A 128 -10.38 -6.48 -13.91
CA VAL A 128 -9.91 -7.66 -14.67
C VAL A 128 -11.01 -8.16 -15.62
N GLU A 129 -12.27 -8.21 -15.17
CA GLU A 129 -13.41 -8.60 -16.01
C GLU A 129 -13.51 -7.71 -17.25
N ILE A 130 -13.41 -6.39 -17.09
CA ILE A 130 -13.47 -5.45 -18.20
C ILE A 130 -12.28 -5.62 -19.16
N ALA A 131 -11.09 -5.85 -18.65
CA ALA A 131 -9.92 -6.11 -19.50
C ALA A 131 -10.10 -7.42 -20.28
N ALA A 132 -10.45 -8.50 -19.61
CA ALA A 132 -10.63 -9.84 -20.20
C ALA A 132 -11.74 -9.88 -21.25
N SER A 133 -12.87 -9.21 -21.00
CA SER A 133 -14.01 -9.16 -21.92
C SER A 133 -13.82 -8.19 -23.10
N SER A 134 -12.75 -7.39 -23.11
CA SER A 134 -12.50 -6.37 -24.14
C SER A 134 -11.99 -6.91 -25.48
N GLY A 135 -11.73 -8.21 -25.61
CA GLY A 135 -11.10 -8.78 -26.80
C GLY A 135 -9.70 -8.27 -27.09
N GLY A 136 -8.97 -7.83 -26.04
CA GLY A 136 -7.62 -7.27 -26.14
C GLY A 136 -7.56 -5.74 -26.34
N ALA A 137 -8.70 -5.05 -26.43
CA ALA A 137 -8.74 -3.61 -26.58
C ALA A 137 -8.28 -2.86 -25.32
N LYS A 138 -8.44 -3.49 -24.14
CA LYS A 138 -8.01 -2.95 -22.85
C LYS A 138 -7.11 -3.93 -22.14
N LYS A 139 -6.15 -3.41 -21.36
CA LYS A 139 -5.31 -4.22 -20.48
C LYS A 139 -5.46 -3.79 -19.03
N TYR A 140 -5.36 -4.74 -18.12
CA TYR A 140 -5.36 -4.50 -16.69
C TYR A 140 -3.99 -4.06 -16.20
N SER A 141 -3.95 -3.07 -15.31
CA SER A 141 -2.74 -2.54 -14.69
C SER A 141 -2.90 -2.53 -13.17
N LEU A 142 -1.90 -3.03 -12.45
CA LEU A 142 -1.93 -3.18 -10.99
C LEU A 142 -0.79 -2.36 -10.35
N GLY A 143 -1.12 -1.61 -9.29
CA GLY A 143 -0.19 -0.68 -8.62
C GLY A 143 0.54 -1.22 -7.41
N SER A 144 0.49 -2.52 -7.13
CA SER A 144 1.16 -3.17 -6.00
C SER A 144 1.33 -4.68 -6.25
N VAL A 145 1.79 -5.43 -5.25
CA VAL A 145 1.82 -6.91 -5.18
C VAL A 145 2.76 -7.60 -6.17
N LEU A 146 2.70 -7.27 -7.46
CA LEU A 146 3.42 -7.98 -8.51
C LEU A 146 4.90 -7.60 -8.59
N ASN A 147 5.75 -8.56 -8.92
CA ASN A 147 7.20 -8.40 -8.92
C ASN A 147 7.70 -7.22 -9.79
N HIS A 148 7.09 -6.98 -10.96
CA HIS A 148 7.48 -5.84 -11.79
C HIS A 148 7.19 -4.51 -11.10
N VAL A 149 6.08 -4.40 -10.36
CA VAL A 149 5.75 -3.21 -9.56
C VAL A 149 6.79 -2.99 -8.47
N LEU A 150 7.11 -4.04 -7.71
CA LEU A 150 8.11 -3.98 -6.63
C LEU A 150 9.50 -3.59 -7.18
N THR A 151 9.86 -4.13 -8.36
CA THR A 151 11.09 -3.77 -9.06
C THR A 151 11.12 -2.30 -9.48
N HIS A 152 10.03 -1.78 -10.06
CA HIS A 152 9.95 -0.34 -10.37
C HIS A 152 10.11 0.53 -9.12
N GLN A 153 9.53 0.11 -8.01
CA GLN A 153 9.62 0.87 -6.75
C GLN A 153 11.01 0.83 -6.11
N SER A 154 11.88 -0.12 -6.46
CA SER A 154 13.22 -0.21 -5.87
C SER A 154 14.10 1.02 -6.14
N VAL A 155 13.74 1.88 -7.09
CA VAL A 155 14.36 3.20 -7.28
C VAL A 155 14.38 4.02 -6.00
N ILE A 156 13.37 3.88 -5.14
CA ILE A 156 13.27 4.55 -3.84
C ILE A 156 14.49 4.21 -2.95
N GLY A 157 14.77 2.93 -2.80
CA GLY A 157 15.90 2.46 -1.99
C GLY A 157 17.26 2.65 -2.65
N GLU A 158 17.33 2.57 -4.00
CA GLU A 158 18.57 2.88 -4.73
C GLU A 158 18.97 4.36 -4.57
N GLU A 159 18.01 5.25 -4.59
CA GLU A 159 18.24 6.68 -4.28
C GLU A 159 18.56 6.88 -2.81
N ALA A 160 17.83 6.20 -1.90
CA ALA A 160 18.04 6.30 -0.47
C ALA A 160 19.44 5.86 -0.06
N LEU A 161 20.00 4.78 -0.63
CA LEU A 161 21.38 4.35 -0.40
C LEU A 161 22.37 5.47 -0.71
N LYS A 162 22.22 6.13 -1.86
CA LYS A 162 23.09 7.26 -2.26
C LYS A 162 22.91 8.46 -1.33
N GLN A 163 21.68 8.76 -0.93
CA GLN A 163 21.36 9.88 -0.06
C GLN A 163 21.88 9.65 1.36
N MET A 164 21.83 8.42 1.87
CA MET A 164 22.44 8.07 3.16
C MET A 164 23.96 8.14 3.12
N ASP A 165 24.59 7.71 2.03
CA ASP A 165 26.05 7.90 1.80
C ASP A 165 26.43 9.39 1.80
N MET A 166 25.64 10.23 1.12
CA MET A 166 25.84 11.70 1.15
C MET A 166 25.67 12.30 2.56
N ALA A 167 24.83 11.72 3.40
CA ALA A 167 24.68 12.11 4.79
C ALA A 167 25.80 11.59 5.69
N GLY A 168 26.67 10.72 5.19
CA GLY A 168 27.74 10.07 5.95
C GLY A 168 27.22 9.07 6.98
N GLU A 169 26.03 8.50 6.78
CA GLU A 169 25.39 7.55 7.68
C GLU A 169 24.83 6.34 6.95
N TYR A 170 24.62 5.25 7.69
CA TYR A 170 24.00 4.03 7.18
C TYR A 170 22.89 3.57 8.15
N PRO A 171 21.69 3.15 7.67
CA PRO A 171 20.57 2.88 8.55
C PRO A 171 20.73 1.54 9.29
N ASP A 172 20.50 1.59 10.62
CA ASP A 172 20.35 0.40 11.46
C ASP A 172 18.99 -0.27 11.23
N VAL A 173 17.97 0.54 10.91
CA VAL A 173 16.63 0.07 10.62
C VAL A 173 16.00 0.84 9.44
N VAL A 174 15.38 0.10 8.53
CA VAL A 174 14.58 0.63 7.40
C VAL A 174 13.14 0.18 7.58
N LEU A 175 12.21 1.14 7.57
CA LEU A 175 10.80 0.90 7.79
C LEU A 175 9.96 1.33 6.58
N GLY A 176 8.86 0.59 6.32
CA GLY A 176 7.87 0.98 5.32
C GLY A 176 6.49 0.44 5.65
N CYS A 177 5.44 1.23 5.41
CA CYS A 177 4.08 0.73 5.57
C CYS A 177 3.72 -0.22 4.43
N VAL A 178 2.88 -1.22 4.75
CA VAL A 178 2.47 -2.27 3.81
C VAL A 178 0.95 -2.41 3.70
N GLY A 179 0.46 -2.41 2.46
CA GLY A 179 -0.79 -3.00 2.04
C GLY A 179 -0.45 -4.22 1.19
N GLY A 180 -0.39 -4.08 -0.14
CA GLY A 180 0.16 -5.13 -1.03
C GLY A 180 1.69 -5.21 -1.08
N GLY A 181 2.42 -4.29 -0.43
CA GLY A 181 3.87 -4.37 -0.21
C GLY A 181 4.77 -3.51 -1.09
N SER A 182 4.27 -2.86 -2.14
CA SER A 182 5.12 -2.14 -3.10
C SER A 182 5.93 -0.99 -2.47
N ASN A 183 5.36 -0.28 -1.51
CA ASN A 183 6.03 0.79 -0.79
C ASN A 183 7.23 0.27 0.02
N PHE A 184 7.00 -0.77 0.81
CA PHE A 184 8.04 -1.37 1.64
C PHE A 184 9.13 -2.02 0.78
N ALA A 185 8.76 -2.82 -0.23
CA ALA A 185 9.72 -3.40 -1.16
C ALA A 185 10.60 -2.32 -1.82
N GLY A 186 10.00 -1.19 -2.20
CA GLY A 186 10.70 -0.08 -2.83
C GLY A 186 11.86 0.45 -2.00
N ILE A 187 11.63 0.68 -0.71
CA ILE A 187 12.70 1.17 0.17
C ILE A 187 13.61 0.03 0.68
N ALA A 188 13.05 -1.17 0.96
CA ALA A 188 13.77 -2.22 1.66
C ALA A 188 14.64 -3.13 0.78
N TYR A 189 14.26 -3.40 -0.48
CA TYR A 189 14.99 -4.37 -1.33
C TYR A 189 16.44 -3.99 -1.62
N PRO A 190 16.78 -2.72 -1.91
CA PRO A 190 18.19 -2.34 -2.04
C PRO A 190 19.00 -2.56 -0.77
N PHE A 191 18.43 -2.29 0.41
CA PHE A 191 19.10 -2.57 1.70
C PHE A 191 19.18 -4.08 2.00
N LEU A 192 18.16 -4.88 1.62
CA LEU A 192 18.25 -6.34 1.67
C LEU A 192 19.38 -6.87 0.79
N ARG A 193 19.53 -6.31 -0.42
CA ARG A 193 20.67 -6.65 -1.30
C ARG A 193 22.01 -6.38 -0.61
N GLU A 194 22.16 -5.23 0.06
CA GLU A 194 23.38 -4.90 0.79
C GLU A 194 23.63 -5.87 1.96
N ASN A 195 22.56 -6.24 2.70
CA ASN A 195 22.66 -7.27 3.76
C ASN A 195 23.18 -8.61 3.20
N LEU A 196 22.60 -9.06 2.07
CA LEU A 196 22.91 -10.36 1.49
C LEU A 196 24.28 -10.42 0.77
N ARG A 197 24.71 -9.31 0.16
CA ARG A 197 25.92 -9.28 -0.69
C ARG A 197 27.11 -8.68 0.03
N ASN A 198 26.91 -7.66 0.84
CA ASN A 198 27.97 -6.82 1.41
C ASN A 198 28.06 -6.95 2.93
N GLY A 199 27.29 -7.86 3.55
CA GLY A 199 27.35 -8.18 4.97
C GLY A 199 26.82 -7.07 5.88
N GLN A 200 26.03 -6.13 5.35
CA GLN A 200 25.31 -5.15 6.15
C GLN A 200 24.25 -5.84 7.04
N ARG A 201 23.78 -5.19 8.08
CA ARG A 201 22.86 -5.77 9.08
C ARG A 201 21.68 -4.84 9.37
N THR A 202 21.20 -4.14 8.35
CA THR A 202 20.01 -3.30 8.48
C THR A 202 18.78 -4.16 8.78
N ARG A 203 18.07 -3.86 9.85
CA ARG A 203 16.75 -4.43 10.12
C ARG A 203 15.74 -3.87 9.11
N LEU A 204 14.88 -4.72 8.55
CA LEU A 204 13.88 -4.35 7.55
C LEU A 204 12.50 -4.64 8.12
N VAL A 205 11.73 -3.60 8.44
CA VAL A 205 10.48 -3.73 9.21
C VAL A 205 9.28 -3.26 8.38
N ALA A 206 8.40 -4.20 8.05
CA ALA A 206 7.10 -3.93 7.43
C ALA A 206 6.10 -3.50 8.51
N VAL A 207 5.38 -2.41 8.26
CA VAL A 207 4.41 -1.84 9.20
C VAL A 207 3.01 -1.91 8.61
N GLU A 208 2.12 -2.70 9.21
CA GLU A 208 0.75 -2.89 8.75
C GLU A 208 -0.28 -2.38 9.78
N PRO A 209 -1.55 -2.16 9.38
CA PRO A 209 -2.60 -1.82 10.34
C PRO A 209 -3.10 -3.09 11.07
N THR A 210 -3.43 -2.96 12.36
CA THR A 210 -4.09 -4.04 13.11
C THR A 210 -5.42 -4.48 12.51
N ALA A 211 -6.05 -3.62 11.72
CA ALA A 211 -7.32 -3.90 11.03
C ALA A 211 -7.15 -4.84 9.80
N THR A 212 -5.93 -4.97 9.27
CA THR A 212 -5.63 -5.84 8.10
C THR A 212 -4.23 -6.45 8.28
N PRO A 213 -4.07 -7.34 9.25
CA PRO A 213 -2.76 -7.83 9.69
C PRO A 213 -2.31 -9.03 8.86
N SER A 214 -2.10 -8.86 7.55
CA SER A 214 -1.79 -9.95 6.63
C SER A 214 -0.48 -10.66 6.94
N LEU A 215 0.57 -9.93 7.35
CA LEU A 215 1.88 -10.50 7.70
C LEU A 215 1.93 -11.04 9.13
N THR A 216 1.31 -10.34 10.10
CA THR A 216 1.43 -10.70 11.52
C THR A 216 0.39 -11.73 11.97
N LYS A 217 -0.74 -11.88 11.25
CA LYS A 217 -1.85 -12.79 11.60
C LYS A 217 -2.31 -13.67 10.43
N GLY A 218 -1.96 -13.32 9.19
CA GLY A 218 -2.29 -14.12 8.02
C GLY A 218 -1.47 -15.43 7.96
N VAL A 219 -1.94 -16.35 7.13
CA VAL A 219 -1.25 -17.63 6.88
C VAL A 219 -0.43 -17.53 5.60
N TYR A 220 0.75 -18.16 5.58
CA TYR A 220 1.62 -18.22 4.39
C TYR A 220 1.23 -19.41 3.53
N THR A 221 0.39 -19.18 2.54
CA THR A 221 -0.17 -20.23 1.67
C THR A 221 -0.53 -19.69 0.29
N TYR A 222 -1.08 -20.57 -0.56
CA TYR A 222 -1.60 -20.18 -1.86
C TYR A 222 -2.98 -19.54 -1.74
N ASP A 223 -3.19 -18.39 -2.40
CA ASP A 223 -4.48 -17.72 -2.46
C ASP A 223 -4.61 -16.93 -3.76
N TYR A 224 -5.84 -16.47 -4.06
CA TYR A 224 -6.15 -15.60 -5.18
C TYR A 224 -5.85 -14.13 -4.85
N GLY A 225 -5.43 -13.37 -5.87
CA GLY A 225 -5.21 -11.93 -5.74
C GLY A 225 -6.51 -11.12 -5.70
N ASP A 226 -7.64 -11.72 -6.09
CA ASP A 226 -8.96 -11.08 -6.20
C ASP A 226 -10.10 -11.98 -5.71
N THR A 227 -11.22 -11.36 -5.37
CA THR A 227 -12.37 -12.07 -4.76
C THR A 227 -13.10 -12.98 -5.76
N ALA A 228 -13.15 -12.62 -7.05
CA ALA A 228 -13.78 -13.46 -8.09
C ALA A 228 -12.90 -14.62 -8.58
N LYS A 229 -11.69 -14.78 -8.04
CA LYS A 229 -10.75 -15.87 -8.42
C LYS A 229 -10.33 -15.81 -9.89
N MET A 230 -10.28 -14.61 -10.46
CA MET A 230 -9.88 -14.38 -11.86
C MET A 230 -8.36 -14.21 -12.01
N ALA A 231 -7.69 -13.74 -10.95
CA ALA A 231 -6.25 -13.61 -10.91
C ALA A 231 -5.57 -14.97 -10.66
N PRO A 232 -4.30 -15.15 -11.09
CA PRO A 232 -3.54 -16.35 -10.78
C PRO A 232 -3.39 -16.58 -9.28
N VAL A 233 -3.41 -17.84 -8.86
CA VAL A 233 -3.06 -18.26 -7.50
C VAL A 233 -1.57 -18.03 -7.25
N VAL A 234 -1.25 -17.39 -6.14
CA VAL A 234 0.14 -17.14 -5.73
C VAL A 234 0.35 -17.48 -4.26
N LYS A 235 1.58 -17.90 -3.90
CA LYS A 235 1.93 -18.16 -2.50
C LYS A 235 2.25 -16.85 -1.79
N MET A 236 1.47 -16.51 -0.76
CA MET A 236 1.57 -15.25 -0.03
C MET A 236 1.08 -15.38 1.41
N HIS A 237 1.42 -14.43 2.26
CA HIS A 237 0.69 -14.24 3.51
C HIS A 237 -0.68 -13.65 3.18
N THR A 238 -1.75 -14.28 3.64
CA THR A 238 -3.12 -13.90 3.32
C THR A 238 -4.07 -14.04 4.52
N LEU A 239 -5.10 -13.18 4.53
CA LEU A 239 -6.26 -13.25 5.41
C LEU A 239 -7.46 -13.97 4.74
N GLY A 240 -7.23 -14.50 3.50
CA GLY A 240 -8.26 -15.06 2.62
C GLY A 240 -8.80 -14.03 1.63
N HIS A 241 -8.96 -14.44 0.36
CA HIS A 241 -9.38 -13.57 -0.74
C HIS A 241 -10.80 -12.98 -0.58
N ASP A 242 -11.64 -13.59 0.25
CA ASP A 242 -12.99 -13.10 0.57
C ASP A 242 -13.00 -12.13 1.77
N PHE A 243 -11.88 -11.93 2.47
CA PHE A 243 -11.80 -11.04 3.62
C PHE A 243 -12.03 -9.59 3.20
N VAL A 244 -13.02 -8.95 3.83
CA VAL A 244 -13.34 -7.53 3.65
C VAL A 244 -12.78 -6.74 4.83
N PRO A 245 -11.69 -5.96 4.63
CA PRO A 245 -11.08 -5.19 5.70
C PRO A 245 -12.02 -4.11 6.27
N PRO A 246 -11.96 -3.84 7.59
CA PRO A 246 -12.65 -2.70 8.19
C PRO A 246 -12.32 -1.37 7.50
N PRO A 247 -13.26 -0.39 7.50
CA PRO A 247 -13.11 0.86 6.75
C PRO A 247 -12.20 1.89 7.42
N ILE A 248 -10.99 1.49 7.81
CA ILE A 248 -9.96 2.43 8.32
C ILE A 248 -9.59 3.47 7.26
N HIS A 249 -9.12 4.64 7.69
CA HIS A 249 -8.78 5.73 6.77
C HIS A 249 -7.52 5.49 5.94
N ALA A 250 -6.62 4.60 6.36
CA ALA A 250 -5.47 4.13 5.58
C ALA A 250 -5.92 3.13 4.49
N GLY A 251 -6.74 3.58 3.56
CA GLY A 251 -7.37 2.75 2.54
C GLY A 251 -6.38 2.03 1.61
N GLY A 252 -5.16 2.56 1.44
CA GLY A 252 -4.08 1.92 0.69
C GLY A 252 -3.44 0.72 1.38
N LEU A 253 -3.76 0.49 2.67
CA LEU A 253 -3.26 -0.67 3.43
C LEU A 253 -4.33 -1.76 3.62
N ARG A 254 -5.53 -1.60 3.05
CA ARG A 254 -6.64 -2.54 3.16
C ARG A 254 -6.63 -3.57 2.02
N TYR A 255 -5.72 -4.52 2.10
CA TYR A 255 -5.64 -5.63 1.16
C TYR A 255 -5.42 -6.95 1.91
N HIS A 256 -6.12 -8.00 1.51
CA HIS A 256 -6.13 -9.29 2.20
C HIS A 256 -4.80 -10.06 2.10
N GLY A 257 -3.97 -9.77 1.09
CA GLY A 257 -2.77 -10.52 0.78
C GLY A 257 -1.52 -9.64 0.67
N MET A 258 -0.36 -10.27 0.76
CA MET A 258 0.95 -9.64 0.66
C MET A 258 1.68 -10.09 -0.61
N ALA A 259 2.49 -9.21 -1.20
CA ALA A 259 3.35 -9.56 -2.32
C ALA A 259 4.12 -10.86 -2.07
N PRO A 260 4.14 -11.80 -3.02
CA PRO A 260 4.78 -13.12 -2.84
C PRO A 260 6.24 -13.03 -2.40
N SER A 261 7.02 -12.10 -2.96
CA SER A 261 8.43 -11.95 -2.60
C SER A 261 8.62 -11.39 -1.19
N ILE A 262 7.80 -10.44 -0.73
CA ILE A 262 7.84 -9.98 0.67
C ILE A 262 7.46 -11.12 1.61
N SER A 263 6.37 -11.84 1.29
CA SER A 263 5.95 -13.00 2.05
C SER A 263 7.06 -14.03 2.21
N ALA A 264 7.78 -14.33 1.13
CA ALA A 264 8.92 -15.25 1.16
C ALA A 264 10.07 -14.73 2.02
N PHE A 265 10.37 -13.43 1.98
CA PHE A 265 11.44 -12.85 2.80
C PHE A 265 11.08 -12.75 4.28
N VAL A 266 9.82 -12.52 4.61
CA VAL A 266 9.33 -12.58 6.00
C VAL A 266 9.37 -14.01 6.52
N ASP A 267 8.86 -14.98 5.77
CA ASP A 267 8.87 -16.41 6.12
C ASP A 267 10.31 -16.95 6.32
N ALA A 268 11.24 -16.47 5.50
CA ALA A 268 12.67 -16.81 5.59
C ALA A 268 13.45 -16.04 6.70
N GLY A 269 12.81 -15.13 7.43
CA GLY A 269 13.41 -14.36 8.52
C GLY A 269 14.32 -13.20 8.08
N TYR A 270 14.26 -12.78 6.80
CA TYR A 270 15.02 -11.63 6.32
C TYR A 270 14.33 -10.28 6.59
N MET A 271 13.06 -10.30 6.87
CA MET A 271 12.23 -9.12 7.16
C MET A 271 11.34 -9.37 8.36
N GLU A 272 11.07 -8.31 9.12
CA GLU A 272 10.17 -8.30 10.27
C GLU A 272 8.83 -7.66 9.89
N ALA A 273 7.77 -7.95 10.63
CA ALA A 273 6.47 -7.30 10.49
C ALA A 273 5.90 -6.90 11.85
N ILE A 274 5.31 -5.70 11.90
CA ILE A 274 4.59 -5.21 13.07
C ILE A 274 3.24 -4.60 12.66
N ALA A 275 2.26 -4.67 13.56
CA ALA A 275 0.92 -4.09 13.34
C ALA A 275 0.68 -2.90 14.26
N VAL A 276 0.04 -1.83 13.75
CA VAL A 276 -0.19 -0.56 14.45
C VAL A 276 -1.67 -0.19 14.42
N LYS A 277 -2.18 0.32 15.54
CA LYS A 277 -3.56 0.80 15.70
C LYS A 277 -3.78 2.16 15.05
N GLN A 278 -4.98 2.41 14.54
CA GLN A 278 -5.33 3.63 13.81
C GLN A 278 -5.16 4.91 14.64
N LEU A 279 -5.59 4.93 15.91
CA LEU A 279 -5.45 6.11 16.78
C LEU A 279 -3.99 6.49 17.00
N ALA A 280 -3.13 5.52 17.32
CA ALA A 280 -1.69 5.74 17.49
C ALA A 280 -1.04 6.25 16.21
N THR A 281 -1.50 5.79 15.05
CA THR A 281 -1.08 6.26 13.74
C THR A 281 -1.39 7.74 13.53
N PHE A 282 -2.61 8.19 13.84
CA PHE A 282 -2.99 9.60 13.68
C PHE A 282 -2.29 10.50 14.70
N GLU A 283 -2.07 10.03 15.93
CA GLU A 283 -1.27 10.73 16.94
C GLU A 283 0.15 11.01 16.41
N ALA A 284 0.81 9.98 15.90
CA ALA A 284 2.15 10.08 15.30
C ALA A 284 2.15 11.00 14.06
N GLY A 285 1.12 10.91 13.21
CA GLY A 285 0.97 11.76 12.03
C GLY A 285 0.82 13.25 12.39
N VAL A 286 0.06 13.57 13.43
CA VAL A 286 -0.10 14.96 13.94
C VAL A 286 1.20 15.45 14.57
N MET A 287 1.88 14.62 15.37
CA MET A 287 3.19 14.95 15.95
C MET A 287 4.21 15.26 14.85
N PHE A 288 4.30 14.41 13.84
CA PHE A 288 5.17 14.58 12.69
C PHE A 288 4.87 15.86 11.92
N ALA A 289 3.58 16.13 11.64
CA ALA A 289 3.18 17.34 10.94
C ALA A 289 3.57 18.62 11.70
N ARG A 290 3.44 18.62 13.01
CA ARG A 290 3.85 19.75 13.86
C ARG A 290 5.37 19.90 13.95
N ALA A 291 6.11 18.80 13.90
CA ALA A 291 7.58 18.82 13.96
C ALA A 291 8.20 19.19 12.62
N GLU A 292 7.75 18.58 11.53
CA GLU A 292 8.40 18.62 10.20
C GLU A 292 7.67 19.52 9.19
N GLY A 293 6.44 19.98 9.50
CA GLY A 293 5.65 20.82 8.59
C GLY A 293 5.04 20.04 7.41
N ILE A 294 5.00 18.70 7.46
CA ILE A 294 4.49 17.84 6.42
C ILE A 294 3.33 17.01 6.98
N ILE A 295 2.14 17.12 6.38
CA ILE A 295 0.99 16.29 6.74
C ILE A 295 1.11 14.95 5.99
N PRO A 296 1.37 13.82 6.68
CA PRO A 296 1.53 12.53 6.03
C PRO A 296 0.18 11.92 5.64
N ALA A 297 0.17 11.08 4.62
CA ALA A 297 -0.98 10.19 4.38
C ALA A 297 -1.20 9.27 5.60
N PRO A 298 -2.44 8.85 5.91
CA PRO A 298 -2.71 7.91 6.99
C PRO A 298 -1.91 6.60 6.86
N GLU A 299 -1.65 6.17 5.64
CA GLU A 299 -0.75 5.05 5.34
C GLU A 299 0.67 5.31 5.85
N SER A 300 1.24 6.47 5.51
CA SER A 300 2.61 6.85 5.93
C SER A 300 2.69 7.10 7.44
N ALA A 301 1.59 7.49 8.08
CA ALA A 301 1.56 7.72 9.51
C ALA A 301 1.77 6.41 10.32
N HIS A 302 1.46 5.23 9.75
CA HIS A 302 1.78 3.94 10.37
C HIS A 302 3.29 3.75 10.55
N VAL A 303 4.06 4.03 9.51
CA VAL A 303 5.52 3.91 9.59
C VAL A 303 6.15 5.01 10.43
N ILE A 304 5.57 6.20 10.47
CA ILE A 304 6.01 7.28 11.37
C ILE A 304 5.86 6.85 12.83
N HIS A 305 4.73 6.22 13.21
CA HIS A 305 4.55 5.68 14.56
C HIS A 305 5.64 4.65 14.90
N ALA A 306 5.93 3.73 13.99
CA ALA A 306 7.00 2.75 14.19
C ALA A 306 8.38 3.42 14.33
N ALA A 307 8.69 4.44 13.51
CA ALA A 307 9.94 5.19 13.60
C ALA A 307 10.08 5.97 14.92
N ILE A 308 8.98 6.53 15.43
CA ILE A 308 8.94 7.17 16.75
C ILE A 308 9.25 6.15 17.84
N ASN A 309 8.66 4.95 17.79
CA ASN A 309 8.90 3.89 18.78
C ASN A 309 10.36 3.41 18.74
N GLU A 310 10.95 3.23 17.55
CA GLU A 310 12.39 2.92 17.40
C GLU A 310 13.28 4.01 18.01
N ALA A 311 12.91 5.27 17.83
CA ALA A 311 13.65 6.41 18.39
C ALA A 311 13.52 6.53 19.92
N LEU A 312 12.35 6.20 20.47
CA LEU A 312 12.13 6.18 21.92
C LEU A 312 12.83 4.99 22.57
N ASP A 313 12.83 3.80 21.94
CA ASP A 313 13.61 2.65 22.39
C ASP A 313 15.11 2.96 22.40
N ALA A 314 15.62 3.62 21.37
CA ALA A 314 17.02 4.09 21.33
C ALA A 314 17.32 5.07 22.46
N LYS A 315 16.38 5.96 22.79
CA LYS A 315 16.51 6.91 23.91
C LYS A 315 16.54 6.18 25.26
N GLU A 316 15.68 5.19 25.48
CA GLU A 316 15.65 4.42 26.72
C GLU A 316 16.94 3.63 26.95
N LYS A 317 17.56 3.16 25.85
CA LYS A 317 18.82 2.42 25.86
C LYS A 317 20.08 3.27 25.81
N ASP A 318 19.91 4.59 25.65
CA ASP A 318 21.00 5.55 25.38
C ASP A 318 21.87 5.14 24.18
N GLU A 319 21.22 4.66 23.12
CA GLU A 319 21.84 4.17 21.89
C GLU A 319 21.72 5.19 20.75
N LYS A 320 22.83 5.41 20.04
CA LYS A 320 22.77 6.06 18.73
C LYS A 320 22.22 5.07 17.71
N ARG A 321 21.07 5.37 17.11
CA ARG A 321 20.40 4.55 16.10
C ARG A 321 20.04 5.39 14.88
N VAL A 322 20.36 4.90 13.69
CA VAL A 322 20.00 5.55 12.42
C VAL A 322 18.75 4.87 11.88
N ILE A 323 17.66 5.62 11.82
CA ILE A 323 16.32 5.16 11.41
C ILE A 323 16.00 5.78 10.06
N LEU A 324 15.69 4.95 9.07
CA LEU A 324 15.22 5.39 7.75
C LEU A 324 13.81 4.85 7.49
N PHE A 325 12.88 5.71 7.08
CA PHE A 325 11.57 5.24 6.64
C PHE A 325 11.11 5.88 5.32
N ASN A 326 10.16 5.23 4.63
CA ASN A 326 9.56 5.79 3.43
C ASN A 326 8.31 6.62 3.76
N LEU A 327 8.38 7.94 3.59
CA LEU A 327 7.22 8.85 3.64
C LEU A 327 6.48 8.75 2.30
N SER A 328 5.67 7.71 2.17
CA SER A 328 5.11 7.20 0.91
C SER A 328 4.09 8.10 0.23
N GLY A 329 3.45 9.02 0.99
CA GLY A 329 2.44 9.93 0.45
C GLY A 329 2.10 11.07 1.41
N HIS A 330 1.55 12.15 0.85
CA HIS A 330 1.02 13.28 1.63
C HIS A 330 -0.45 13.09 2.00
N GLY A 331 -0.92 13.76 3.07
CA GLY A 331 -2.27 13.68 3.60
C GLY A 331 -3.23 14.77 3.14
N HIS A 332 -2.90 15.60 2.14
CA HIS A 332 -3.75 16.73 1.74
C HIS A 332 -5.14 16.33 1.26
N PHE A 333 -5.30 15.12 0.75
CA PHE A 333 -6.61 14.55 0.38
C PHE A 333 -7.27 13.76 1.52
N ASP A 334 -6.64 13.70 2.70
CA ASP A 334 -7.09 12.93 3.86
C ASP A 334 -7.50 13.84 5.03
N MET A 335 -7.71 15.14 4.78
CA MET A 335 -8.01 16.13 5.82
C MET A 335 -9.30 15.81 6.58
N ALA A 336 -10.29 15.16 5.95
CA ALA A 336 -11.51 14.71 6.63
C ALA A 336 -11.20 13.67 7.73
N ALA A 337 -10.23 12.76 7.49
CA ALA A 337 -9.77 11.79 8.49
C ALA A 337 -9.06 12.48 9.66
N TYR A 338 -8.20 13.46 9.37
CA TYR A 338 -7.55 14.28 10.40
C TYR A 338 -8.57 15.10 11.19
N GLN A 339 -9.60 15.66 10.55
CA GLN A 339 -10.70 16.34 11.22
C GLN A 339 -11.41 15.42 12.20
N THR A 340 -11.75 14.19 11.78
CA THR A 340 -12.40 13.19 12.62
C THR A 340 -11.52 12.85 13.84
N TYR A 341 -10.20 12.66 13.63
CA TYR A 341 -9.26 12.43 14.73
C TYR A 341 -9.20 13.61 15.70
N LEU A 342 -9.01 14.83 15.20
CA LEU A 342 -8.87 16.04 16.03
C LEU A 342 -10.14 16.39 16.81
N SER A 343 -11.32 15.98 16.32
CA SER A 343 -12.61 16.12 17.03
C SER A 343 -12.92 14.98 18.01
N GLY A 344 -12.01 13.99 18.14
CA GLY A 344 -12.21 12.84 19.04
C GLY A 344 -13.19 11.80 18.50
N GLY A 345 -13.59 11.89 17.23
CA GLY A 345 -14.55 10.96 16.62
C GLY A 345 -13.92 9.70 16.01
N LEU A 346 -12.57 9.65 15.91
CA LEU A 346 -11.90 8.49 15.36
C LEU A 346 -11.81 7.36 16.39
N GLN A 347 -11.95 6.13 15.93
CA GLN A 347 -11.87 4.92 16.76
C GLN A 347 -10.91 3.91 16.15
N ASP A 348 -10.32 3.06 16.99
CA ASP A 348 -9.62 1.89 16.51
C ASP A 348 -10.62 0.88 15.95
N LEU A 349 -10.31 0.36 14.78
CA LEU A 349 -11.02 -0.74 14.15
C LEU A 349 -10.06 -1.92 14.08
N GLU A 350 -10.47 -3.02 14.70
CA GLU A 350 -9.70 -4.26 14.68
C GLU A 350 -10.35 -5.27 13.73
N TYR A 351 -9.57 -6.21 13.27
CA TYR A 351 -10.09 -7.34 12.50
C TYR A 351 -10.92 -8.27 13.40
N SER A 352 -11.84 -8.99 12.80
CA SER A 352 -12.55 -10.09 13.47
C SER A 352 -11.82 -11.41 13.23
N GLU A 353 -11.38 -12.08 14.29
CA GLU A 353 -10.78 -13.42 14.17
C GLU A 353 -11.73 -14.42 13.51
N ALA A 354 -13.03 -14.30 13.79
CA ALA A 354 -14.06 -15.11 13.15
C ALA A 354 -14.15 -14.86 11.64
N ALA A 355 -14.10 -13.57 11.20
CA ALA A 355 -14.13 -13.22 9.79
C ALA A 355 -12.89 -13.70 9.04
N ILE A 356 -11.70 -13.65 9.68
CA ILE A 356 -10.49 -14.24 9.10
C ILE A 356 -10.61 -15.75 9.00
N ALA A 357 -11.05 -16.44 10.05
CA ALA A 357 -11.20 -17.89 10.05
C ALA A 357 -12.21 -18.36 8.96
N GLU A 358 -13.32 -17.64 8.80
CA GLU A 358 -14.29 -17.88 7.73
C GLU A 358 -13.67 -17.71 6.34
N SER A 359 -12.96 -16.60 6.11
CA SER A 359 -12.30 -16.36 4.82
C SER A 359 -11.20 -17.38 4.51
N LEU A 360 -10.42 -17.78 5.52
CA LEU A 360 -9.39 -18.81 5.35
C LEU A 360 -9.95 -20.20 5.03
N ALA A 361 -11.20 -20.48 5.38
CA ALA A 361 -11.86 -21.75 5.01
C ALA A 361 -12.11 -21.86 3.49
N HIS A 362 -12.09 -20.76 2.76
CA HIS A 362 -12.31 -20.71 1.31
C HIS A 362 -11.02 -20.73 0.47
N LEU A 363 -9.87 -20.89 1.12
CA LEU A 363 -8.57 -20.96 0.42
C LEU A 363 -8.52 -22.07 -0.63
N PRO A 364 -7.84 -21.84 -1.77
CA PRO A 364 -7.72 -22.85 -2.81
C PRO A 364 -6.94 -24.08 -2.30
N GLN A 365 -7.45 -25.27 -2.57
CA GLN A 365 -6.74 -26.52 -2.32
C GLN A 365 -5.74 -26.75 -3.45
N VAL A 366 -4.50 -26.32 -3.28
CA VAL A 366 -3.44 -26.54 -4.26
C VAL A 366 -2.73 -27.85 -3.91
N GLY A 367 -2.99 -28.89 -4.70
CA GLY A 367 -2.24 -30.14 -4.62
C GLY A 367 -0.80 -29.89 -5.07
N ILE A 368 0.13 -29.82 -4.12
CA ILE A 368 1.56 -29.86 -4.44
C ILE A 368 1.86 -31.36 -4.70
N SER A 369 1.94 -31.75 -6.00
CA SER A 369 2.61 -33.00 -6.32
C SER A 369 4.08 -32.85 -5.89
N ALA A 370 4.46 -33.65 -4.91
CA ALA A 370 5.82 -33.70 -4.37
C ALA A 370 6.84 -34.10 -5.44
#